data_7c3ce4285e0d07302929b067678be455
#
_entry.id   7c3ce4285e0d07302929b067678be455
#
_cell.length_a   1.000
_cell.length_b   1.000
_cell.length_c   1.000
_cell.angle_alpha   90.00
_cell.angle_beta   90.00
_cell.angle_gamma   90.00
#
_symmetry.space_group_name_H-M   'P 1'
#
loop_
_entity.id
_entity.type
_entity.pdbx_description
1 polymer ?
#
loop_
_entity_poly.entity_id
_entity_poly.type
_entity_poly.pdbx_seq_one_letter_code
_entity_poly.pdbx_strand_id
1 'polypeptide(L)'
;NQLINSINTRETQVEINFNVGTAEYLIRRGIKPNIFEIWKNGTMINQDAAAKDYQAYLEQNILNLNYKSFNQIVILGSATYVPFMELPAHSRREIIEDLLDIQVFSTMNTLLKDRVSDNKESITENSYQMDLMESKLSSAKEHNASIRKIREDEVDKIREKMASHIKDIEAAKKLMEAEHDIIAVCVKDIEDKPVVKAKSEKAKSLRRDIESQIRSHQKELSFYKDHDDCPTCKQGIEHEFKAGIITEKDKKVLELEDGLGNLSLKAKEYDDRLEAISNVEDVMRDVNLKIGDHRATVKVAKNALLSYKAELDKAEEEVETVDTTKLQELNVKLKSTEVEQQELFENKEVLTVVQAMLRDGGIKTRIIRQYIPVMNKLINKYLGSFDLFVDFQLDENFNEVIKSRFRDAFSYASFSEGEKLRITLAIMLAWRSVAKLRNSVSTNLLLLDETLDGALDGVGIESLIDTLHNLNADDNIFVISHRGDQFGDKFDSHIRFKKVKNFSEIAA
;
A
#
# COMPACT_ATOMS: atom_id res chain seq x y z
N ASN A 1 -9.28 -11.03 33.77
CA ASN A 1 -9.80 -11.28 35.17
C ASN A 1 -11.25 -10.82 35.34
N GLN A 2 -11.76 -9.90 34.52
CA GLN A 2 -13.16 -9.42 34.60
C GLN A 2 -14.20 -10.46 34.15
N LEU A 3 -13.80 -11.44 33.33
CA LEU A 3 -14.70 -12.52 32.87
C LEU A 3 -14.87 -13.66 33.88
N ILE A 4 -14.08 -13.69 34.92
CA ILE A 4 -14.19 -14.74 35.94
C ILE A 4 -15.35 -14.39 36.88
N ASN A 5 -16.30 -15.31 36.99
CA ASN A 5 -17.38 -15.15 37.96
C ASN A 5 -16.84 -14.94 39.39
N SER A 6 -17.28 -13.88 40.06
CA SER A 6 -16.78 -13.47 41.36
C SER A 6 -17.12 -14.47 42.47
N ILE A 7 -18.08 -15.37 42.25
CA ILE A 7 -18.51 -16.38 43.20
C ILE A 7 -17.68 -17.66 43.03
N ASN A 8 -17.59 -18.16 41.79
CA ASN A 8 -16.85 -19.39 41.48
C ASN A 8 -15.34 -19.18 41.47
N THR A 9 -14.90 -17.99 41.11
CA THR A 9 -13.49 -17.58 41.00
C THR A 9 -12.60 -18.46 40.11
N ARG A 10 -13.17 -19.42 39.38
CA ARG A 10 -12.49 -20.43 38.56
C ARG A 10 -13.41 -20.98 37.47
N GLU A 11 -12.82 -21.80 36.59
CA GLU A 11 -13.53 -22.61 35.58
C GLU A 11 -14.34 -21.77 34.58
N THR A 12 -13.80 -20.59 34.21
CA THR A 12 -14.38 -19.82 33.14
C THR A 12 -13.90 -20.42 31.82
N GLN A 13 -14.84 -20.93 31.02
CA GLN A 13 -14.54 -21.56 29.72
C GLN A 13 -15.51 -21.08 28.67
N VAL A 14 -15.00 -20.91 27.45
CA VAL A 14 -15.75 -20.59 26.24
C VAL A 14 -15.33 -21.56 25.15
N GLU A 15 -16.31 -22.10 24.46
CA GLU A 15 -16.12 -22.96 23.28
C GLU A 15 -16.84 -22.40 22.09
N ILE A 16 -16.20 -22.53 20.93
CA ILE A 16 -16.81 -22.18 19.65
C ILE A 16 -16.53 -23.27 18.62
N ASN A 17 -17.59 -23.74 17.98
CA ASN A 17 -17.55 -24.68 16.87
C ASN A 17 -17.86 -23.93 15.56
N PHE A 18 -17.07 -24.15 14.56
CA PHE A 18 -17.29 -23.58 13.22
C PHE A 18 -16.59 -24.42 12.16
N ASN A 19 -17.04 -24.23 10.92
CA ASN A 19 -16.46 -24.90 9.75
C ASN A 19 -15.66 -23.92 8.89
N VAL A 20 -14.52 -24.37 8.36
CA VAL A 20 -13.77 -23.68 7.33
C VAL A 20 -13.64 -24.62 6.15
N GLY A 21 -14.37 -24.35 5.06
CA GLY A 21 -14.51 -25.28 3.96
C GLY A 21 -15.15 -26.59 4.44
N THR A 22 -14.44 -27.71 4.29
CA THR A 22 -14.89 -29.05 4.73
C THR A 22 -14.39 -29.45 6.12
N ALA A 23 -13.55 -28.63 6.75
CA ALA A 23 -12.95 -28.93 8.05
C ALA A 23 -13.75 -28.31 9.19
N GLU A 24 -14.06 -29.13 10.18
CA GLU A 24 -14.70 -28.71 11.44
C GLU A 24 -13.62 -28.31 12.46
N TYR A 25 -13.81 -27.16 13.09
CA TYR A 25 -12.93 -26.65 14.12
C TYR A 25 -13.71 -26.42 15.42
N LEU A 26 -13.10 -26.83 16.53
CA LEU A 26 -13.50 -26.46 17.88
C LEU A 26 -12.36 -25.68 18.53
N ILE A 27 -12.66 -24.49 19.01
CA ILE A 27 -11.73 -23.69 19.81
C ILE A 27 -12.27 -23.63 21.23
N ARG A 28 -11.41 -23.97 22.19
CA ARG A 28 -11.72 -23.89 23.58
C ARG A 28 -10.76 -22.96 24.32
N ARG A 29 -11.29 -21.97 25.00
CA ARG A 29 -10.52 -21.06 25.83
C ARG A 29 -11.01 -21.02 27.26
N GLY A 30 -10.09 -21.02 28.21
CA GLY A 30 -10.42 -21.00 29.63
C GLY A 30 -9.50 -20.11 30.43
N ILE A 31 -10.04 -19.67 31.59
CA ILE A 31 -9.30 -18.92 32.61
C ILE A 31 -9.51 -19.65 33.94
N LYS A 32 -8.40 -20.03 34.57
CA LYS A 32 -8.37 -20.79 35.82
C LYS A 32 -9.14 -22.13 35.75
N PRO A 33 -8.55 -23.12 35.04
CA PRO A 33 -7.20 -23.14 34.44
C PRO A 33 -7.09 -22.32 33.12
N ASN A 34 -5.87 -21.95 32.79
CA ASN A 34 -5.61 -21.32 31.49
C ASN A 34 -5.64 -22.40 30.41
N ILE A 35 -6.65 -22.35 29.55
CA ILE A 35 -6.88 -23.33 28.48
C ILE A 35 -6.88 -22.56 27.16
N PHE A 36 -6.15 -23.06 26.17
CA PHE A 36 -6.27 -22.67 24.80
C PHE A 36 -6.03 -23.88 23.89
N GLU A 37 -7.10 -24.46 23.42
CA GLU A 37 -7.08 -25.67 22.59
C GLU A 37 -7.71 -25.37 21.22
N ILE A 38 -7.11 -25.91 20.18
CA ILE A 38 -7.64 -25.88 18.81
C ILE A 38 -7.76 -27.33 18.35
N TRP A 39 -8.97 -27.73 17.99
CA TRP A 39 -9.28 -29.04 17.47
C TRP A 39 -9.68 -28.94 16.01
N LYS A 40 -9.23 -29.87 15.18
CA LYS A 40 -9.58 -29.98 13.77
C LYS A 40 -10.11 -31.37 13.50
N ASN A 41 -11.36 -31.50 13.05
CA ASN A 41 -12.02 -32.79 12.79
C ASN A 41 -11.90 -33.77 13.95
N GLY A 42 -12.11 -33.29 15.18
CA GLY A 42 -12.02 -34.09 16.40
C GLY A 42 -10.60 -34.42 16.90
N THR A 43 -9.57 -33.96 16.20
CA THR A 43 -8.16 -34.15 16.62
C THR A 43 -7.58 -32.83 17.10
N MET A 44 -6.99 -32.83 18.30
CA MET A 44 -6.33 -31.64 18.84
C MET A 44 -5.05 -31.35 18.05
N ILE A 45 -4.90 -30.10 17.62
CA ILE A 45 -3.67 -29.64 16.97
C ILE A 45 -2.56 -29.59 18.03
N ASN A 46 -1.40 -30.18 17.72
CA ASN A 46 -0.29 -30.29 18.66
C ASN A 46 0.19 -28.92 19.16
N GLN A 47 0.39 -28.81 20.48
CA GLN A 47 0.62 -27.54 21.17
C GLN A 47 2.01 -27.47 21.78
N ASP A 48 3.05 -27.74 21.00
CA ASP A 48 4.44 -27.62 21.46
C ASP A 48 4.97 -26.17 21.50
N ALA A 49 4.17 -25.20 21.00
CA ALA A 49 4.53 -23.79 20.93
C ALA A 49 3.85 -22.92 22.01
N ALA A 50 4.32 -21.69 22.21
CA ALA A 50 3.73 -20.76 23.16
C ALA A 50 2.31 -20.33 22.74
N ALA A 51 1.44 -19.99 23.69
CA ALA A 51 0.05 -19.57 23.43
C ALA A 51 -0.06 -18.40 22.42
N LYS A 52 0.98 -17.57 22.32
CA LYS A 52 1.05 -16.48 21.33
C LYS A 52 1.17 -17.02 19.89
N ASP A 53 1.93 -18.09 19.71
CA ASP A 53 2.13 -18.71 18.39
C ASP A 53 0.85 -19.42 17.94
N TYR A 54 0.08 -19.96 18.90
CA TYR A 54 -1.25 -20.52 18.62
C TYR A 54 -2.28 -19.48 18.21
N GLN A 55 -2.24 -18.30 18.83
CA GLN A 55 -3.08 -17.20 18.41
C GLN A 55 -2.75 -16.76 16.97
N ALA A 56 -1.47 -16.63 16.68
CA ALA A 56 -1.03 -16.31 15.32
C ALA A 56 -1.43 -17.41 14.32
N TYR A 57 -1.29 -18.69 14.70
CA TYR A 57 -1.73 -19.81 13.87
C TYR A 57 -3.24 -19.78 13.60
N LEU A 58 -4.06 -19.52 14.61
CA LEU A 58 -5.50 -19.36 14.48
C LEU A 58 -5.86 -18.24 13.51
N GLU A 59 -5.24 -17.07 13.68
CA GLU A 59 -5.52 -15.89 12.88
C GLU A 59 -5.05 -16.05 11.43
N GLN A 60 -3.84 -16.57 11.22
CA GLN A 60 -3.20 -16.60 9.91
C GLN A 60 -3.50 -17.85 9.07
N ASN A 61 -3.72 -19.01 9.71
CA ASN A 61 -3.85 -20.28 9.01
C ASN A 61 -5.26 -20.87 9.03
N ILE A 62 -6.10 -20.46 9.98
CA ILE A 62 -7.46 -20.98 10.11
C ILE A 62 -8.47 -19.91 9.70
N LEU A 63 -8.41 -18.73 10.34
CA LEU A 63 -9.38 -17.67 10.10
C LEU A 63 -9.00 -16.78 8.91
N ASN A 64 -7.74 -16.71 8.56
CA ASN A 64 -7.18 -15.75 7.61
C ASN A 64 -7.63 -14.30 7.92
N LEU A 65 -7.80 -13.99 9.20
CA LEU A 65 -8.23 -12.70 9.74
C LEU A 65 -7.49 -12.40 11.03
N ASN A 66 -6.89 -11.24 11.12
CA ASN A 66 -6.36 -10.75 12.37
C ASN A 66 -7.49 -10.20 13.28
N TYR A 67 -7.19 -10.02 14.56
CA TYR A 67 -8.15 -9.52 15.55
C TYR A 67 -8.77 -8.16 15.18
N LYS A 68 -7.99 -7.26 14.59
CA LYS A 68 -8.48 -5.93 14.20
C LYS A 68 -9.50 -6.02 13.05
N SER A 69 -9.18 -6.79 12.03
CA SER A 69 -10.07 -7.02 10.89
C SER A 69 -11.32 -7.78 11.30
N PHE A 70 -11.18 -8.78 12.18
CA PHE A 70 -12.31 -9.52 12.74
C PHE A 70 -13.29 -8.57 13.45
N ASN A 71 -12.81 -7.66 14.29
CA ASN A 71 -13.65 -6.68 14.96
C ASN A 71 -14.33 -5.69 13.99
N GLN A 72 -13.75 -5.44 12.82
CA GLN A 72 -14.32 -4.51 11.86
C GLN A 72 -15.38 -5.13 10.94
N ILE A 73 -15.47 -6.46 10.86
CA ILE A 73 -16.40 -7.15 9.94
C ILE A 73 -17.35 -8.13 10.63
N VAL A 74 -17.07 -8.53 11.85
CA VAL A 74 -17.86 -9.55 12.57
C VAL A 74 -18.58 -8.97 13.78
N ILE A 75 -17.93 -8.07 14.52
CA ILE A 75 -18.45 -7.56 15.79
C ILE A 75 -18.59 -6.04 15.73
N LEU A 76 -19.76 -5.54 16.06
CA LEU A 76 -20.02 -4.11 16.23
C LEU A 76 -20.63 -3.85 17.61
N GLY A 77 -20.18 -2.80 18.30
CA GLY A 77 -20.80 -2.32 19.52
C GLY A 77 -20.15 -2.77 20.81
N SER A 78 -19.14 -3.64 20.80
CA SER A 78 -18.41 -4.00 22.01
C SER A 78 -17.68 -2.78 22.61
N ALA A 79 -17.47 -2.78 23.94
CA ALA A 79 -16.77 -1.68 24.64
C ALA A 79 -15.35 -1.38 24.11
N THR A 80 -14.76 -2.29 23.35
CA THR A 80 -13.42 -2.16 22.75
C THR A 80 -13.48 -1.85 21.26
N TYR A 81 -14.67 -1.74 20.67
CA TYR A 81 -14.84 -1.43 19.26
C TYR A 81 -14.51 0.04 18.98
N VAL A 82 -13.65 0.28 18.01
CA VAL A 82 -13.35 1.60 17.50
C VAL A 82 -13.82 1.67 16.06
N PRO A 83 -14.70 2.63 15.68
CA PRO A 83 -15.16 2.80 14.31
C PRO A 83 -13.99 2.92 13.34
N PHE A 84 -14.13 2.33 12.15
CA PHE A 84 -13.07 2.35 11.13
C PHE A 84 -12.55 3.78 10.86
N MET A 85 -13.42 4.76 10.81
CA MET A 85 -13.05 6.15 10.53
C MET A 85 -12.31 6.84 11.69
N GLU A 86 -12.41 6.32 12.89
CA GLU A 86 -11.68 6.82 14.07
C GLU A 86 -10.31 6.14 14.26
N LEU A 87 -10.06 5.06 13.52
CA LEU A 87 -8.77 4.39 13.55
C LEU A 87 -7.69 5.26 12.88
N PRO A 88 -6.43 5.19 13.35
CA PRO A 88 -5.29 5.77 12.65
C PRO A 88 -5.16 5.23 11.22
N ALA A 89 -4.66 6.06 10.29
CA ALA A 89 -4.54 5.70 8.87
C ALA A 89 -3.81 4.37 8.61
N HIS A 90 -2.74 4.09 9.37
CA HIS A 90 -2.01 2.82 9.25
C HIS A 90 -2.87 1.61 9.65
N SER A 91 -3.72 1.73 10.67
CA SER A 91 -4.62 0.65 11.10
C SER A 91 -5.76 0.43 10.11
N ARG A 92 -6.29 1.51 9.54
CA ARG A 92 -7.27 1.42 8.44
C ARG A 92 -6.70 0.66 7.25
N ARG A 93 -5.46 0.98 6.88
CA ARG A 93 -4.74 0.32 5.79
C ARG A 93 -4.49 -1.16 6.09
N GLU A 94 -4.04 -1.49 7.29
CA GLU A 94 -3.79 -2.87 7.74
C GLU A 94 -5.05 -3.74 7.61
N ILE A 95 -6.21 -3.22 8.03
CA ILE A 95 -7.50 -3.91 7.90
C ILE A 95 -7.84 -4.18 6.44
N ILE A 96 -7.68 -3.20 5.58
CA ILE A 96 -8.00 -3.36 4.15
C ILE A 96 -7.01 -4.30 3.45
N GLU A 97 -5.73 -4.26 3.82
CA GLU A 97 -4.73 -5.21 3.33
C GLU A 97 -5.08 -6.65 3.71
N ASP A 98 -5.61 -6.85 4.91
CA ASP A 98 -6.10 -8.13 5.41
C ASP A 98 -7.35 -8.58 4.63
N LEU A 99 -8.35 -7.72 4.50
CA LEU A 99 -9.58 -8.01 3.76
C LEU A 99 -9.36 -8.31 2.28
N LEU A 100 -8.34 -7.72 1.68
CA LEU A 100 -7.95 -7.96 0.28
C LEU A 100 -6.98 -9.14 0.12
N ASP A 101 -6.57 -9.78 1.22
CA ASP A 101 -5.57 -10.87 1.23
C ASP A 101 -4.26 -10.47 0.53
N ILE A 102 -3.79 -9.27 0.83
CA ILE A 102 -2.54 -8.73 0.28
C ILE A 102 -1.44 -8.58 1.32
N GLN A 103 -1.63 -9.14 2.50
CA GLN A 103 -0.61 -9.18 3.56
C GLN A 103 0.64 -9.96 3.14
N VAL A 104 0.52 -10.87 2.17
CA VAL A 104 1.66 -11.58 1.58
C VAL A 104 2.77 -10.63 1.14
N PHE A 105 2.42 -9.44 0.60
CA PHE A 105 3.42 -8.44 0.21
C PHE A 105 4.12 -7.81 1.40
N SER A 106 3.45 -7.70 2.55
CA SER A 106 4.05 -7.23 3.81
C SER A 106 5.05 -8.27 4.35
N THR A 107 4.68 -9.55 4.31
CA THR A 107 5.56 -10.66 4.67
C THR A 107 6.77 -10.73 3.72
N MET A 108 6.53 -10.62 2.41
CA MET A 108 7.61 -10.56 1.41
C MET A 108 8.54 -9.37 1.67
N ASN A 109 8.01 -8.21 2.02
CA ASN A 109 8.82 -7.03 2.34
C ASN A 109 9.67 -7.24 3.61
N THR A 110 9.15 -7.97 4.59
CA THR A 110 9.92 -8.34 5.80
C THR A 110 11.07 -9.27 5.43
N LEU A 111 10.81 -10.35 4.68
CA LEU A 111 11.85 -11.26 4.20
C LEU A 111 12.87 -10.57 3.28
N LEU A 112 12.41 -9.58 2.50
CA LEU A 112 13.29 -8.82 1.64
C LEU A 112 14.26 -7.93 2.43
N LYS A 113 13.84 -7.41 3.60
CA LYS A 113 14.74 -6.61 4.45
C LYS A 113 15.97 -7.39 4.88
N ASP A 114 15.80 -8.65 5.23
CA ASP A 114 16.91 -9.51 5.61
C ASP A 114 17.84 -9.72 4.41
N ARG A 115 17.29 -10.04 3.22
CA ARG A 115 18.08 -10.17 1.99
C ARG A 115 18.82 -8.89 1.59
N VAL A 116 18.18 -7.73 1.78
CA VAL A 116 18.80 -6.41 1.54
C VAL A 116 19.95 -6.19 2.53
N SER A 117 19.76 -6.56 3.80
CA SER A 117 20.79 -6.46 4.82
C SER A 117 21.96 -7.37 4.49
N ASP A 118 21.69 -8.65 4.17
CA ASP A 118 22.70 -9.64 3.82
C ASP A 118 23.51 -9.22 2.59
N ASN A 119 22.81 -8.74 1.55
CA ASN A 119 23.48 -8.25 0.35
C ASN A 119 24.35 -7.00 0.62
N LYS A 120 23.90 -6.10 1.50
CA LYS A 120 24.66 -4.94 1.92
C LYS A 120 25.92 -5.35 2.71
N GLU A 121 25.80 -6.34 3.59
CA GLU A 121 26.92 -6.88 4.35
C GLU A 121 27.92 -7.56 3.40
N SER A 122 27.43 -8.36 2.46
CA SER A 122 28.25 -9.00 1.43
C SER A 122 28.99 -7.98 0.55
N ILE A 123 28.34 -6.87 0.17
CA ILE A 123 29.00 -5.78 -0.57
C ILE A 123 30.13 -5.17 0.26
N THR A 124 29.88 -4.94 1.56
CA THR A 124 30.88 -4.34 2.45
C THR A 124 32.09 -5.29 2.65
N GLU A 125 31.81 -6.57 2.89
CA GLU A 125 32.85 -7.61 3.02
C GLU A 125 33.66 -7.74 1.73
N ASN A 126 32.97 -7.82 0.59
CA ASN A 126 33.63 -7.91 -0.72
C ASN A 126 34.49 -6.68 -1.01
N SER A 127 34.00 -5.46 -0.69
CA SER A 127 34.75 -4.22 -0.81
C SER A 127 36.00 -4.24 0.05
N TYR A 128 35.90 -4.72 1.30
CA TYR A 128 37.04 -4.88 2.18
C TYR A 128 38.09 -5.88 1.64
N GLN A 129 37.62 -6.98 1.08
CA GLN A 129 38.50 -7.99 0.43
C GLN A 129 39.21 -7.39 -0.78
N MET A 130 38.52 -6.56 -1.59
CA MET A 130 39.14 -5.83 -2.70
C MET A 130 40.22 -4.91 -2.23
N ASP A 131 39.92 -4.03 -1.24
CA ASP A 131 40.90 -3.10 -0.66
C ASP A 131 42.14 -3.84 -0.11
N LEU A 132 41.91 -4.95 0.58
CA LEU A 132 42.98 -5.80 1.10
C LEU A 132 43.85 -6.40 0.00
N MET A 133 43.21 -6.86 -1.10
CA MET A 133 43.94 -7.43 -2.25
C MET A 133 44.70 -6.34 -3.00
N GLU A 134 44.11 -5.14 -3.17
CA GLU A 134 44.78 -3.97 -3.75
C GLU A 134 45.99 -3.57 -2.93
N SER A 135 45.86 -3.54 -1.60
CA SER A 135 46.98 -3.25 -0.69
C SER A 135 48.10 -4.28 -0.81
N LYS A 136 47.78 -5.57 -0.82
CA LYS A 136 48.77 -6.64 -1.02
C LYS A 136 49.43 -6.55 -2.39
N LEU A 137 48.66 -6.19 -3.43
CA LEU A 137 49.17 -6.00 -4.77
C LEU A 137 50.14 -4.80 -4.85
N SER A 138 49.83 -3.69 -4.15
CA SER A 138 50.67 -2.52 -4.04
C SER A 138 52.03 -2.86 -3.39
N SER A 139 52.01 -3.56 -2.25
CA SER A 139 53.23 -3.97 -1.55
C SER A 139 54.12 -4.91 -2.38
N ALA A 140 53.47 -5.86 -3.11
CA ALA A 140 54.20 -6.75 -4.02
C ALA A 140 54.78 -5.99 -5.24
N LYS A 141 54.10 -4.93 -5.69
CA LYS A 141 54.57 -4.03 -6.76
C LYS A 141 55.79 -3.22 -6.35
N GLU A 142 55.80 -2.69 -5.11
CA GLU A 142 56.95 -1.92 -4.58
C GLU A 142 58.19 -2.81 -4.46
N HIS A 143 58.02 -4.06 -4.05
CA HIS A 143 59.11 -5.02 -4.02
C HIS A 143 59.65 -5.30 -5.42
N ASN A 144 58.77 -5.49 -6.40
CA ASN A 144 59.16 -5.72 -7.79
C ASN A 144 59.76 -4.46 -8.45
N ALA A 145 59.34 -3.23 -8.04
CA ALA A 145 59.89 -1.98 -8.54
C ALA A 145 61.35 -1.77 -8.16
N SER A 146 61.80 -2.34 -7.00
CA SER A 146 63.21 -2.30 -6.60
C SER A 146 64.07 -3.18 -7.53
N ILE A 147 63.51 -4.25 -8.07
CA ILE A 147 64.18 -5.10 -9.06
C ILE A 147 64.18 -4.45 -10.45
N ARG A 148 63.19 -3.61 -10.72
CA ARG A 148 63.02 -2.88 -12.00
C ARG A 148 64.16 -1.96 -12.37
N LYS A 149 64.83 -1.35 -11.41
CA LYS A 149 65.93 -0.43 -11.67
C LYS A 149 67.09 -1.05 -12.46
N ILE A 150 67.08 -2.38 -12.64
CA ILE A 150 68.09 -3.14 -13.30
C ILE A 150 67.85 -3.34 -14.79
N ARG A 151 66.56 -3.14 -15.27
CA ARG A 151 66.21 -3.34 -16.70
C ARG A 151 65.40 -2.17 -17.31
N GLU A 152 65.97 -0.99 -17.28
CA GLU A 152 65.31 0.25 -17.73
C GLU A 152 64.87 0.22 -19.22
N ASP A 153 65.66 -0.45 -20.11
CA ASP A 153 65.40 -0.38 -21.56
C ASP A 153 64.17 -1.17 -22.05
N GLU A 154 63.80 -2.26 -21.41
CA GLU A 154 62.58 -3.04 -21.76
C GLU A 154 61.32 -2.47 -21.09
N VAL A 155 61.47 -1.99 -19.88
CA VAL A 155 60.45 -1.34 -19.10
C VAL A 155 59.91 -0.07 -19.78
N ASP A 156 60.80 0.73 -20.42
CA ASP A 156 60.38 1.99 -21.06
C ASP A 156 59.50 1.79 -22.29
N LYS A 157 59.73 0.71 -23.12
CA LYS A 157 58.84 0.37 -24.23
C LYS A 157 57.43 -0.02 -23.77
N ILE A 158 57.31 -0.73 -22.65
CA ILE A 158 56.03 -1.09 -22.09
C ILE A 158 55.36 0.11 -21.45
N ARG A 159 56.11 1.01 -20.82
CA ARG A 159 55.63 2.28 -20.27
C ARG A 159 55.04 3.21 -21.32
N GLU A 160 55.65 3.30 -22.53
CA GLU A 160 55.08 4.05 -23.64
C GLU A 160 53.70 3.55 -24.05
N LYS A 161 53.50 2.23 -24.09
CA LYS A 161 52.16 1.64 -24.37
C LYS A 161 51.18 1.95 -23.25
N MET A 162 51.60 1.88 -21.98
CA MET A 162 50.72 2.25 -20.85
C MET A 162 50.34 3.73 -20.88
N ALA A 163 51.25 4.63 -21.27
CA ALA A 163 50.94 6.07 -21.43
C ALA A 163 49.91 6.33 -22.53
N SER A 164 49.91 5.52 -23.61
CA SER A 164 48.88 5.62 -24.64
C SER A 164 47.47 5.32 -24.09
N HIS A 165 47.34 4.22 -23.32
CA HIS A 165 46.03 3.87 -22.73
C HIS A 165 45.56 4.86 -21.65
N ILE A 166 46.51 5.53 -20.95
CA ILE A 166 46.17 6.63 -20.05
C ILE A 166 45.55 7.80 -20.80
N LYS A 167 46.05 8.13 -21.98
CA LYS A 167 45.44 9.16 -22.85
C LYS A 167 44.03 8.78 -23.30
N ASP A 168 43.80 7.50 -23.61
CA ASP A 168 42.47 7.03 -23.98
C ASP A 168 41.45 7.17 -22.80
N ILE A 169 41.93 6.89 -21.59
CA ILE A 169 41.12 7.08 -20.37
C ILE A 169 40.77 8.54 -20.12
N GLU A 170 41.76 9.44 -20.31
CA GLU A 170 41.53 10.87 -20.17
C GLU A 170 40.59 11.43 -21.21
N ALA A 171 40.70 10.96 -22.47
CA ALA A 171 39.77 11.32 -23.54
C ALA A 171 38.31 10.85 -23.19
N ALA A 172 38.16 9.63 -22.73
CA ALA A 172 36.86 9.12 -22.32
C ALA A 172 36.29 9.89 -21.12
N LYS A 173 37.10 10.27 -20.16
CA LYS A 173 36.67 11.11 -19.03
C LYS A 173 36.17 12.47 -19.45
N LYS A 174 36.90 13.16 -20.38
CA LYS A 174 36.46 14.47 -20.93
C LYS A 174 35.12 14.39 -21.62
N LEU A 175 34.88 13.29 -22.35
CA LEU A 175 33.57 13.07 -22.98
C LEU A 175 32.48 12.90 -21.94
N MET A 176 32.77 12.17 -20.86
CA MET A 176 31.82 12.00 -19.75
C MET A 176 31.50 13.33 -19.05
N GLU A 177 32.47 14.23 -18.89
CA GLU A 177 32.24 15.56 -18.31
C GLU A 177 31.27 16.38 -19.18
N ALA A 178 31.52 16.40 -20.52
CA ALA A 178 30.62 17.09 -21.46
C ALA A 178 29.19 16.53 -21.42
N GLU A 179 29.04 15.22 -21.27
CA GLU A 179 27.73 14.57 -21.16
C GLU A 179 27.05 14.87 -19.81
N HIS A 180 27.81 15.01 -18.75
CA HIS A 180 27.29 15.48 -17.45
C HIS A 180 26.77 16.92 -17.51
N ASP A 181 27.43 17.79 -18.28
CA ASP A 181 26.97 19.16 -18.50
C ASP A 181 25.61 19.19 -19.23
N ILE A 182 25.43 18.30 -20.23
CA ILE A 182 24.14 18.15 -20.90
C ILE A 182 23.05 17.73 -19.91
N ILE A 183 23.34 16.75 -19.04
CA ILE A 183 22.39 16.34 -18.01
C ILE A 183 22.06 17.52 -17.07
N ALA A 184 23.07 18.31 -16.69
CA ALA A 184 22.85 19.47 -15.81
C ALA A 184 21.92 20.52 -16.46
N VAL A 185 22.06 20.73 -17.78
CA VAL A 185 21.14 21.59 -18.54
C VAL A 185 19.73 20.97 -18.57
N CYS A 186 19.63 19.70 -18.91
CA CYS A 186 18.35 18.98 -18.93
C CYS A 186 17.63 19.02 -17.56
N VAL A 187 18.38 18.88 -16.46
CA VAL A 187 17.81 18.98 -15.10
C VAL A 187 17.21 20.35 -14.85
N LYS A 188 17.89 21.42 -15.27
CA LYS A 188 17.34 22.78 -15.18
C LYS A 188 16.12 22.98 -16.04
N ASP A 189 16.14 22.42 -17.24
CA ASP A 189 15.02 22.52 -18.18
C ASP A 189 13.75 21.84 -17.67
N ILE A 190 13.88 20.87 -16.75
CA ILE A 190 12.73 20.16 -16.18
C ILE A 190 12.50 20.52 -14.70
N GLU A 191 13.15 21.55 -14.18
CA GLU A 191 13.03 21.97 -12.77
C GLU A 191 11.58 22.33 -12.41
N ASP A 192 10.84 22.82 -13.39
CA ASP A 192 9.43 23.16 -13.24
C ASP A 192 8.48 21.93 -13.22
N LYS A 193 8.99 20.72 -13.48
CA LYS A 193 8.20 19.48 -13.54
C LYS A 193 7.22 19.31 -12.38
N PRO A 194 7.64 19.43 -11.09
CA PRO A 194 6.73 19.24 -9.98
C PRO A 194 5.61 20.29 -9.95
N VAL A 195 5.95 21.52 -10.36
CA VAL A 195 4.99 22.62 -10.41
C VAL A 195 3.99 22.42 -11.57
N VAL A 196 4.48 22.07 -12.75
CA VAL A 196 3.64 21.82 -13.92
C VAL A 196 2.74 20.61 -13.69
N LYS A 197 3.28 19.53 -13.09
CA LYS A 197 2.52 18.32 -12.73
C LYS A 197 1.41 18.65 -11.73
N ALA A 198 1.73 19.40 -10.67
CA ALA A 198 0.73 19.82 -9.70
C ALA A 198 -0.36 20.70 -10.32
N LYS A 199 0.02 21.60 -11.26
CA LYS A 199 -0.93 22.44 -12.00
C LYS A 199 -1.81 21.62 -12.94
N SER A 200 -1.25 20.64 -13.65
CA SER A 200 -2.02 19.72 -14.51
C SER A 200 -3.02 18.90 -13.68
N GLU A 201 -2.57 18.32 -12.55
CA GLU A 201 -3.44 17.56 -11.64
C GLU A 201 -4.56 18.44 -11.07
N LYS A 202 -4.22 19.66 -10.67
CA LYS A 202 -5.19 20.64 -10.17
C LYS A 202 -6.17 21.08 -11.27
N ALA A 203 -5.69 21.30 -12.48
CA ALA A 203 -6.55 21.62 -13.63
C ALA A 203 -7.50 20.46 -13.93
N LYS A 204 -7.00 19.20 -13.89
CA LYS A 204 -7.80 17.99 -14.09
C LYS A 204 -8.83 17.77 -12.96
N SER A 205 -8.48 18.15 -11.72
CA SER A 205 -9.41 18.14 -10.60
C SER A 205 -10.50 19.19 -10.80
N LEU A 206 -10.09 20.42 -11.03
CA LEU A 206 -11.02 21.55 -11.21
C LEU A 206 -11.95 21.34 -12.39
N ARG A 207 -11.45 20.76 -13.47
CA ARG A 207 -12.25 20.36 -14.61
C ARG A 207 -13.36 19.40 -14.21
N ARG A 208 -13.04 18.35 -13.43
CA ARG A 208 -14.04 17.38 -12.92
C ARG A 208 -15.09 18.05 -12.05
N ASP A 209 -14.65 19.01 -11.23
CA ASP A 209 -15.54 19.76 -10.34
C ASP A 209 -16.51 20.64 -11.15
N ILE A 210 -15.99 21.36 -12.14
CA ILE A 210 -16.82 22.18 -13.05
C ILE A 210 -17.78 21.30 -13.86
N GLU A 211 -17.30 20.19 -14.43
CA GLU A 211 -18.14 19.22 -15.14
C GLU A 211 -19.25 18.64 -14.25
N SER A 212 -18.95 18.44 -12.95
CA SER A 212 -19.95 18.03 -11.95
C SER A 212 -20.98 19.09 -11.67
N GLN A 213 -20.54 20.35 -11.53
CA GLN A 213 -21.44 21.49 -11.33
C GLN A 213 -22.34 21.73 -12.55
N ILE A 214 -21.77 21.65 -13.75
CA ILE A 214 -22.56 21.74 -14.99
C ILE A 214 -23.66 20.67 -15.01
N ARG A 215 -23.28 19.41 -14.71
CA ARG A 215 -24.26 18.32 -14.64
C ARG A 215 -25.32 18.51 -13.57
N SER A 216 -24.95 19.10 -12.43
CA SER A 216 -25.92 19.44 -11.38
C SER A 216 -26.92 20.51 -11.85
N HIS A 217 -26.41 21.62 -12.42
CA HIS A 217 -27.25 22.68 -12.92
C HIS A 217 -28.11 22.25 -14.10
N GLN A 218 -27.58 21.41 -14.98
CA GLN A 218 -28.35 20.82 -16.09
C GLN A 218 -29.47 19.90 -15.59
N LYS A 219 -29.25 19.13 -14.51
CA LYS A 219 -30.32 18.34 -13.87
C LYS A 219 -31.39 19.20 -13.25
N GLU A 220 -30.99 20.28 -12.57
CA GLU A 220 -31.94 21.24 -12.03
C GLU A 220 -32.74 21.92 -13.15
N LEU A 221 -32.06 22.30 -14.23
CA LEU A 221 -32.70 22.86 -15.43
C LEU A 221 -33.71 21.91 -16.06
N SER A 222 -33.33 20.64 -16.23
CA SER A 222 -34.29 19.64 -16.76
C SER A 222 -35.48 19.46 -15.82
N PHE A 223 -35.21 19.42 -14.50
CA PHE A 223 -36.28 19.32 -13.51
C PHE A 223 -37.31 20.48 -13.65
N TYR A 224 -36.83 21.72 -13.72
CA TYR A 224 -37.71 22.88 -13.86
C TYR A 224 -38.30 23.00 -15.28
N LYS A 225 -37.64 22.51 -16.33
CA LYS A 225 -38.19 22.48 -17.69
C LYS A 225 -39.29 21.43 -17.81
N ASP A 226 -39.16 20.28 -17.16
CA ASP A 226 -40.05 19.10 -17.36
C ASP A 226 -41.22 19.06 -16.36
N HIS A 227 -41.20 19.86 -15.30
CA HIS A 227 -42.24 19.82 -14.27
C HIS A 227 -42.88 21.19 -14.05
N ASP A 228 -44.20 21.27 -14.14
CA ASP A 228 -44.97 22.43 -13.77
C ASP A 228 -45.46 22.38 -12.32
N ASP A 229 -45.53 21.18 -11.75
CA ASP A 229 -45.83 20.93 -10.35
C ASP A 229 -44.70 20.19 -9.68
N CYS A 230 -44.41 20.52 -8.42
CA CYS A 230 -43.37 19.84 -7.63
C CYS A 230 -43.79 18.37 -7.40
N PRO A 231 -43.04 17.37 -7.87
CA PRO A 231 -43.41 15.96 -7.71
C PRO A 231 -43.46 15.51 -6.25
N THR A 232 -42.74 16.25 -5.34
CA THR A 232 -42.66 15.90 -3.92
C THR A 232 -43.83 16.46 -3.10
N CYS A 233 -44.16 17.77 -3.26
CA CYS A 233 -45.17 18.41 -2.47
C CYS A 233 -46.46 18.73 -3.27
N LYS A 234 -46.51 18.44 -4.55
CA LYS A 234 -47.65 18.65 -5.48
C LYS A 234 -48.15 20.08 -5.54
N GLN A 235 -47.31 21.05 -5.18
CA GLN A 235 -47.64 22.46 -5.36
C GLN A 235 -47.17 22.92 -6.73
N GLY A 236 -48.01 23.73 -7.40
CA GLY A 236 -47.65 24.36 -8.67
C GLY A 236 -46.41 25.26 -8.52
N ILE A 237 -45.53 25.16 -9.45
CA ILE A 237 -44.31 26.02 -9.50
C ILE A 237 -44.68 27.28 -10.28
N GLU A 238 -44.63 28.41 -9.62
CA GLU A 238 -45.02 29.69 -10.20
C GLU A 238 -44.17 30.03 -11.44
N HIS A 239 -44.85 30.38 -12.53
CA HIS A 239 -44.24 30.53 -13.87
C HIS A 239 -43.10 31.55 -13.89
N GLU A 240 -43.24 32.67 -13.16
CA GLU A 240 -42.19 33.72 -13.05
C GLU A 240 -40.96 33.21 -12.29
N PHE A 241 -41.19 32.48 -11.18
CA PHE A 241 -40.13 31.85 -10.41
C PHE A 241 -39.38 30.79 -11.21
N LYS A 242 -40.14 29.94 -11.92
CA LYS A 242 -39.59 28.89 -12.82
C LYS A 242 -38.72 29.52 -13.93
N ALA A 243 -39.22 30.57 -14.60
CA ALA A 243 -38.49 31.26 -15.65
C ALA A 243 -37.21 31.95 -15.14
N GLY A 244 -37.28 32.55 -13.94
CA GLY A 244 -36.13 33.14 -13.29
C GLY A 244 -35.01 32.15 -12.97
N ILE A 245 -35.37 31.00 -12.39
CA ILE A 245 -34.41 29.95 -12.09
C ILE A 245 -33.78 29.35 -13.39
N ILE A 246 -34.60 29.10 -14.40
CA ILE A 246 -34.10 28.58 -15.69
C ILE A 246 -33.08 29.56 -16.28
N THR A 247 -33.40 30.85 -16.32
CA THR A 247 -32.52 31.89 -16.88
C THR A 247 -31.22 32.02 -16.08
N GLU A 248 -31.31 31.98 -14.75
CA GLU A 248 -30.12 32.05 -13.86
C GLU A 248 -29.21 30.83 -14.04
N LYS A 249 -29.82 29.64 -14.09
CA LYS A 249 -29.06 28.40 -14.21
C LYS A 249 -28.48 28.19 -15.60
N ASP A 250 -29.24 28.54 -16.68
CA ASP A 250 -28.70 28.54 -18.04
C ASP A 250 -27.47 29.47 -18.15
N LYS A 251 -27.55 30.67 -17.56
CA LYS A 251 -26.43 31.60 -17.51
C LYS A 251 -25.21 30.99 -16.77
N LYS A 252 -25.45 30.37 -15.62
CA LYS A 252 -24.39 29.69 -14.85
C LYS A 252 -23.76 28.53 -15.62
N VAL A 253 -24.57 27.76 -16.35
CA VAL A 253 -24.04 26.69 -17.20
C VAL A 253 -23.13 27.25 -18.27
N LEU A 254 -23.57 28.32 -18.97
CA LEU A 254 -22.74 28.98 -19.99
C LEU A 254 -21.41 29.54 -19.44
N GLU A 255 -21.47 30.18 -18.27
CA GLU A 255 -20.26 30.70 -17.60
C GLU A 255 -19.29 29.57 -17.19
N LEU A 256 -19.85 28.43 -16.73
CA LEU A 256 -19.05 27.26 -16.36
C LEU A 256 -18.48 26.57 -17.61
N GLU A 257 -19.23 26.50 -18.71
CA GLU A 257 -18.76 25.94 -19.99
C GLU A 257 -17.64 26.79 -20.61
N ASP A 258 -17.75 28.11 -20.55
CA ASP A 258 -16.67 29.00 -20.98
C ASP A 258 -15.42 28.83 -20.08
N GLY A 259 -15.64 28.78 -18.75
CA GLY A 259 -14.59 28.47 -17.79
C GLY A 259 -13.94 27.11 -18.06
N LEU A 260 -14.73 26.09 -18.42
CA LEU A 260 -14.26 24.77 -18.79
C LEU A 260 -13.41 24.79 -20.07
N GLY A 261 -13.83 25.61 -21.06
CA GLY A 261 -13.08 25.87 -22.29
C GLY A 261 -11.69 26.46 -22.00
N ASN A 262 -11.65 27.53 -21.22
CA ASN A 262 -10.42 28.18 -20.80
C ASN A 262 -9.50 27.26 -19.97
N LEU A 263 -10.10 26.44 -19.08
CA LEU A 263 -9.37 25.47 -18.28
C LEU A 263 -8.80 24.34 -19.15
N SER A 264 -9.53 23.93 -20.19
CA SER A 264 -9.07 22.89 -21.11
C SER A 264 -7.86 23.33 -21.95
N LEU A 265 -7.83 24.61 -22.37
CA LEU A 265 -6.68 25.20 -23.03
C LEU A 265 -5.45 25.19 -22.12
N LYS A 266 -5.61 25.64 -20.87
CA LYS A 266 -4.51 25.62 -19.89
C LYS A 266 -4.06 24.18 -19.54
N ALA A 267 -5.00 23.27 -19.41
CA ALA A 267 -4.66 21.86 -19.16
C ALA A 267 -3.84 21.28 -20.31
N LYS A 268 -4.18 21.65 -21.56
CA LYS A 268 -3.43 21.26 -22.74
C LYS A 268 -2.01 21.85 -22.73
N GLU A 269 -1.86 23.14 -22.39
CA GLU A 269 -0.53 23.76 -22.25
C GLU A 269 0.35 23.01 -21.21
N TYR A 270 -0.24 22.58 -20.08
CA TYR A 270 0.49 21.80 -19.09
C TYR A 270 0.81 20.39 -19.58
N ASP A 271 -0.10 19.74 -20.29
CA ASP A 271 0.13 18.42 -20.86
C ASP A 271 1.21 18.50 -21.97
N ASP A 272 1.18 19.51 -22.84
CA ASP A 272 2.22 19.78 -23.86
C ASP A 272 3.58 20.04 -23.18
N ARG A 273 3.60 20.79 -22.07
CA ARG A 273 4.83 21.01 -21.29
C ARG A 273 5.34 19.73 -20.63
N LEU A 274 4.45 18.87 -20.10
CA LEU A 274 4.81 17.56 -19.54
C LEU A 274 5.36 16.61 -20.60
N GLU A 275 4.84 16.68 -21.83
CA GLU A 275 5.38 15.94 -22.98
C GLU A 275 6.79 16.43 -23.34
N ALA A 276 6.98 17.76 -23.39
CA ALA A 276 8.31 18.34 -23.59
C ALA A 276 9.30 17.91 -22.50
N ILE A 277 8.86 17.89 -21.24
CA ILE A 277 9.66 17.39 -20.11
C ILE A 277 10.00 15.91 -20.29
N SER A 278 9.04 15.10 -20.73
CA SER A 278 9.27 13.67 -21.02
C SER A 278 10.32 13.47 -22.09
N ASN A 279 10.29 14.29 -23.15
CA ASN A 279 11.31 14.25 -24.21
C ASN A 279 12.70 14.60 -23.68
N VAL A 280 12.79 15.58 -22.77
CA VAL A 280 14.07 15.91 -22.10
C VAL A 280 14.53 14.75 -21.21
N GLU A 281 13.61 14.08 -20.50
CA GLU A 281 13.94 12.88 -19.70
C GLU A 281 14.43 11.71 -20.57
N ASP A 282 13.90 11.56 -21.77
CA ASP A 282 14.40 10.56 -22.74
C ASP A 282 15.81 10.90 -23.21
N VAL A 283 16.07 12.19 -23.53
CA VAL A 283 17.43 12.67 -23.82
C VAL A 283 18.37 12.40 -22.65
N MET A 284 17.94 12.69 -21.41
CA MET A 284 18.75 12.38 -20.22
C MET A 284 19.06 10.89 -20.10
N ARG A 285 18.09 10.04 -20.47
CA ARG A 285 18.26 8.58 -20.47
C ARG A 285 19.30 8.15 -21.50
N ASP A 286 19.20 8.68 -22.72
CA ASP A 286 20.15 8.38 -23.80
C ASP A 286 21.56 8.86 -23.46
N VAL A 287 21.68 10.06 -22.88
CA VAL A 287 22.97 10.58 -22.42
C VAL A 287 23.55 9.73 -21.28
N ASN A 288 22.70 9.28 -20.35
CA ASN A 288 23.14 8.37 -19.28
C ASN A 288 23.63 7.00 -19.82
N LEU A 289 23.02 6.50 -20.91
CA LEU A 289 23.51 5.30 -21.61
C LEU A 289 24.90 5.52 -22.19
N LYS A 290 25.12 6.68 -22.85
CA LYS A 290 26.45 7.03 -23.39
C LYS A 290 27.51 7.15 -22.30
N ILE A 291 27.17 7.76 -21.14
CA ILE A 291 28.03 7.79 -19.97
C ILE A 291 28.38 6.35 -19.52
N GLY A 292 27.41 5.44 -19.58
CA GLY A 292 27.62 4.00 -19.33
C GLY A 292 28.65 3.40 -20.29
N ASP A 293 28.55 3.71 -21.59
CA ASP A 293 29.47 3.21 -22.63
C ASP A 293 30.89 3.75 -22.42
N HIS A 294 31.03 5.06 -22.12
CA HIS A 294 32.33 5.66 -21.81
C HIS A 294 32.96 5.04 -20.55
N ARG A 295 32.14 4.71 -19.52
CA ARG A 295 32.60 3.96 -18.35
C ARG A 295 33.09 2.56 -18.72
N ALA A 296 32.42 1.90 -19.65
CA ALA A 296 32.83 0.60 -20.16
C ALA A 296 34.18 0.70 -20.92
N THR A 297 34.36 1.73 -21.76
CA THR A 297 35.62 2.02 -22.46
C THR A 297 36.78 2.25 -21.47
N VAL A 298 36.54 3.05 -20.41
CA VAL A 298 37.54 3.25 -19.33
C VAL A 298 37.85 1.91 -18.64
N LYS A 299 36.87 1.05 -18.45
CA LYS A 299 37.05 -0.30 -17.86
C LYS A 299 37.89 -1.18 -18.76
N VAL A 300 37.64 -1.16 -20.08
CA VAL A 300 38.43 -1.92 -21.07
C VAL A 300 39.86 -1.44 -21.13
N ALA A 301 40.09 -0.11 -21.18
CA ALA A 301 41.43 0.47 -21.18
C ALA A 301 42.19 0.16 -19.85
N LYS A 302 41.51 0.16 -18.70
CA LYS A 302 42.06 -0.30 -17.44
C LYS A 302 42.48 -1.78 -17.47
N ASN A 303 41.67 -2.63 -18.11
CA ASN A 303 41.99 -4.04 -18.27
C ASN A 303 43.23 -4.24 -19.19
N ALA A 304 43.36 -3.44 -20.25
CA ALA A 304 44.55 -3.42 -21.11
C ALA A 304 45.80 -2.99 -20.33
N LEU A 305 45.66 -1.97 -19.44
CA LEU A 305 46.77 -1.56 -18.53
C LEU A 305 47.17 -2.69 -17.57
N LEU A 306 46.23 -3.47 -17.08
CA LEU A 306 46.51 -4.66 -16.25
C LEU A 306 47.21 -5.77 -17.05
N SER A 307 46.85 -5.94 -18.33
CA SER A 307 47.49 -6.90 -19.23
C SER A 307 48.95 -6.54 -19.51
N TYR A 308 49.21 -5.24 -19.83
CA TYR A 308 50.58 -4.79 -20.02
C TYR A 308 51.42 -4.84 -18.76
N LYS A 309 50.80 -4.73 -17.59
CA LYS A 309 51.46 -4.92 -16.33
C LYS A 309 51.89 -6.38 -16.11
N ALA A 310 51.04 -7.33 -16.55
CA ALA A 310 51.43 -8.76 -16.55
C ALA A 310 52.56 -9.05 -17.51
N GLU A 311 52.66 -8.30 -18.65
CA GLU A 311 53.84 -8.39 -19.56
C GLU A 311 55.09 -7.82 -18.91
N LEU A 312 54.97 -6.69 -18.18
CA LEU A 312 56.04 -6.07 -17.44
C LEU A 312 56.58 -7.02 -16.38
N ASP A 313 55.69 -7.64 -15.61
CA ASP A 313 56.03 -8.58 -14.55
C ASP A 313 56.69 -9.83 -15.15
N LYS A 314 56.35 -10.29 -16.38
CA LYS A 314 57.01 -11.38 -17.11
C LYS A 314 58.42 -11.00 -17.56
N ALA A 315 58.63 -9.77 -18.04
CA ALA A 315 59.94 -9.29 -18.43
C ALA A 315 60.92 -9.18 -17.22
N GLU A 316 60.34 -8.93 -16.01
CA GLU A 316 61.08 -8.93 -14.74
C GLU A 316 61.40 -10.37 -14.24
N GLU A 317 60.59 -11.37 -14.63
CA GLU A 317 60.72 -12.78 -14.23
C GLU A 317 61.96 -13.46 -14.83
N GLU A 318 62.38 -13.02 -16.04
CA GLU A 318 63.52 -13.62 -16.76
C GLU A 318 64.89 -13.30 -16.11
N VAL A 319 64.95 -12.51 -15.04
CA VAL A 319 66.23 -12.08 -14.47
C VAL A 319 66.56 -12.61 -13.08
N GLU A 320 65.64 -13.10 -12.36
CA GLU A 320 65.87 -13.91 -11.13
C GLU A 320 64.62 -13.96 -10.26
N THR A 321 64.06 -15.17 -10.10
CA THR A 321 63.38 -15.70 -8.92
C THR A 321 62.51 -14.71 -8.09
N VAL A 322 61.81 -13.81 -8.74
CA VAL A 322 60.74 -13.10 -8.07
C VAL A 322 59.45 -13.84 -8.33
N ASP A 323 58.76 -14.15 -7.25
CA ASP A 323 57.53 -14.96 -7.22
C ASP A 323 56.38 -14.26 -8.00
N THR A 324 56.46 -14.32 -9.36
CA THR A 324 55.43 -13.83 -10.29
C THR A 324 54.13 -14.62 -10.19
N THR A 325 54.24 -15.89 -9.74
CA THR A 325 53.09 -16.76 -9.47
C THR A 325 52.20 -16.12 -8.44
N LYS A 326 52.75 -15.52 -7.40
CA LYS A 326 52.01 -14.85 -6.35
C LYS A 326 51.28 -13.59 -6.82
N LEU A 327 51.90 -12.82 -7.75
CA LEU A 327 51.24 -11.64 -8.39
C LEU A 327 50.12 -12.07 -9.34
N GLN A 328 50.28 -13.13 -10.08
CA GLN A 328 49.25 -13.69 -10.95
C GLN A 328 48.08 -14.23 -10.15
N GLU A 329 48.33 -14.97 -9.06
CA GLU A 329 47.30 -15.45 -8.14
C GLU A 329 46.49 -14.28 -7.51
N LEU A 330 47.15 -13.22 -7.09
CA LEU A 330 46.49 -12.04 -6.53
C LEU A 330 45.63 -11.32 -7.57
N ASN A 331 46.11 -11.19 -8.81
CA ASN A 331 45.35 -10.57 -9.90
C ASN A 331 44.11 -11.40 -10.30
N VAL A 332 44.26 -12.73 -10.32
CA VAL A 332 43.09 -13.63 -10.61
C VAL A 332 42.07 -13.51 -9.49
N LYS A 333 42.50 -13.49 -8.25
CA LYS A 333 41.60 -13.32 -7.11
C LYS A 333 40.93 -11.95 -7.13
N LEU A 334 41.67 -10.87 -7.44
CA LEU A 334 41.08 -9.53 -7.55
C LEU A 334 39.98 -9.49 -8.62
N LYS A 335 40.24 -10.04 -9.82
CA LYS A 335 39.23 -10.11 -10.90
C LYS A 335 37.98 -10.92 -10.51
N SER A 336 38.17 -12.04 -9.80
CA SER A 336 37.01 -12.83 -9.36
C SER A 336 36.18 -12.04 -8.33
N THR A 337 36.86 -11.29 -7.45
CA THR A 337 36.19 -10.44 -6.45
C THR A 337 35.50 -9.23 -7.08
N GLU A 338 36.05 -8.66 -8.17
CA GLU A 338 35.39 -7.60 -8.97
C GLU A 338 34.09 -8.11 -9.64
N VAL A 339 34.13 -9.31 -10.22
CA VAL A 339 32.91 -9.93 -10.83
C VAL A 339 31.87 -10.18 -9.76
N GLU A 340 32.26 -10.73 -8.61
CA GLU A 340 31.36 -10.97 -7.49
C GLU A 340 30.76 -9.64 -6.97
N GLN A 341 31.57 -8.58 -6.92
CA GLN A 341 31.11 -7.25 -6.55
C GLN A 341 30.04 -6.73 -7.54
N GLN A 342 30.24 -6.94 -8.84
CA GLN A 342 29.30 -6.54 -9.85
C GLN A 342 27.96 -7.28 -9.69
N GLU A 343 28.00 -8.60 -9.49
CA GLU A 343 26.81 -9.40 -9.22
C GLU A 343 26.07 -8.94 -7.96
N LEU A 344 26.80 -8.59 -6.91
CA LEU A 344 26.23 -8.06 -5.67
C LEU A 344 25.55 -6.67 -5.89
N PHE A 345 26.13 -5.82 -6.75
CA PHE A 345 25.53 -4.54 -7.11
C PHE A 345 24.29 -4.71 -7.98
N GLU A 346 24.31 -5.62 -8.96
CA GLU A 346 23.14 -5.96 -9.77
C GLU A 346 22.00 -6.49 -8.88
N ASN A 347 22.34 -7.39 -7.95
CA ASN A 347 21.38 -7.86 -6.94
C ASN A 347 20.83 -6.71 -6.09
N LYS A 348 21.67 -5.76 -5.67
CA LYS A 348 21.23 -4.58 -4.93
C LYS A 348 20.24 -3.74 -5.73
N GLU A 349 20.46 -3.54 -7.03
CA GLU A 349 19.53 -2.82 -7.90
C GLU A 349 18.19 -3.55 -7.99
N VAL A 350 18.20 -4.85 -8.23
CA VAL A 350 16.99 -5.68 -8.27
C VAL A 350 16.26 -5.61 -6.92
N LEU A 351 16.97 -5.81 -5.81
CA LEU A 351 16.40 -5.75 -4.47
C LEU A 351 15.81 -4.36 -4.17
N THR A 352 16.44 -3.29 -4.65
CA THR A 352 15.95 -1.91 -4.50
C THR A 352 14.63 -1.70 -5.25
N VAL A 353 14.54 -2.19 -6.48
CA VAL A 353 13.30 -2.15 -7.27
C VAL A 353 12.21 -2.95 -6.60
N VAL A 354 12.50 -4.19 -6.19
CA VAL A 354 11.54 -5.05 -5.50
C VAL A 354 11.08 -4.40 -4.19
N GLN A 355 12.00 -3.78 -3.44
CA GLN A 355 11.65 -3.05 -2.20
C GLN A 355 10.72 -1.86 -2.48
N ALA A 356 10.97 -1.12 -3.55
CA ALA A 356 10.07 -0.03 -3.97
C ALA A 356 8.68 -0.55 -4.35
N MET A 357 8.61 -1.71 -5.02
CA MET A 357 7.35 -2.35 -5.37
C MET A 357 6.58 -2.88 -4.15
N LEU A 358 7.28 -3.42 -3.16
CA LEU A 358 6.66 -4.00 -1.96
C LEU A 358 6.34 -2.98 -0.86
N ARG A 359 6.85 -1.75 -0.96
CA ARG A 359 6.46 -0.66 -0.05
C ARG A 359 4.98 -0.33 -0.19
N ASP A 360 4.45 0.37 0.79
CA ASP A 360 3.03 0.73 0.85
C ASP A 360 2.55 1.53 -0.38
N GLY A 361 3.39 2.38 -0.97
CA GLY A 361 3.09 3.09 -2.22
C GLY A 361 3.21 2.25 -3.50
N GLY A 362 3.68 1.00 -3.43
CA GLY A 362 3.92 0.12 -4.56
C GLY A 362 2.70 -0.71 -4.97
N ILE A 363 2.91 -2.02 -5.10
CA ILE A 363 1.90 -3.00 -5.57
C ILE A 363 0.64 -2.97 -4.70
N LYS A 364 0.79 -2.91 -3.37
CA LYS A 364 -0.34 -2.88 -2.45
C LYS A 364 -1.28 -1.71 -2.74
N THR A 365 -0.75 -0.51 -2.87
CA THR A 365 -1.56 0.68 -3.22
C THR A 365 -2.19 0.55 -4.60
N ARG A 366 -1.50 -0.03 -5.56
CA ARG A 366 -2.06 -0.25 -6.91
C ARG A 366 -3.24 -1.22 -6.88
N ILE A 367 -3.16 -2.27 -6.06
CA ILE A 367 -4.28 -3.20 -5.86
C ILE A 367 -5.43 -2.47 -5.14
N ILE A 368 -5.16 -1.82 -4.02
CA ILE A 368 -6.17 -1.07 -3.25
C ILE A 368 -6.91 -0.08 -4.16
N ARG A 369 -6.20 0.66 -4.98
CA ARG A 369 -6.76 1.64 -5.93
C ARG A 369 -7.83 1.04 -6.85
N GLN A 370 -7.70 -0.22 -7.23
CA GLN A 370 -8.69 -0.91 -8.06
C GLN A 370 -9.97 -1.21 -7.30
N TYR A 371 -9.88 -1.40 -5.97
CA TYR A 371 -11.04 -1.72 -5.13
C TYR A 371 -11.74 -0.49 -4.54
N ILE A 372 -11.06 0.66 -4.44
CA ILE A 372 -11.65 1.90 -3.90
C ILE A 372 -12.99 2.26 -4.56
N PRO A 373 -13.15 2.23 -5.90
CA PRO A 373 -14.44 2.54 -6.52
C PRO A 373 -15.55 1.56 -6.11
N VAL A 374 -15.22 0.27 -5.96
CA VAL A 374 -16.16 -0.76 -5.53
C VAL A 374 -16.55 -0.54 -4.06
N MET A 375 -15.57 -0.26 -3.21
CA MET A 375 -15.77 0.06 -1.80
C MET A 375 -16.70 1.28 -1.64
N ASN A 376 -16.38 2.38 -2.32
CA ASN A 376 -17.18 3.60 -2.29
C ASN A 376 -18.61 3.35 -2.78
N LYS A 377 -18.78 2.58 -3.85
CA LYS A 377 -20.11 2.20 -4.34
C LYS A 377 -20.90 1.38 -3.33
N LEU A 378 -20.27 0.43 -2.67
CA LEU A 378 -20.91 -0.40 -1.64
C LEU A 378 -21.27 0.41 -0.40
N ILE A 379 -20.38 1.26 0.08
CA ILE A 379 -20.65 2.16 1.22
C ILE A 379 -21.88 3.03 0.91
N ASN A 380 -21.87 3.71 -0.23
CA ASN A 380 -22.98 4.59 -0.60
C ASN A 380 -24.29 3.83 -0.84
N LYS A 381 -24.22 2.57 -1.31
CA LYS A 381 -25.40 1.69 -1.40
C LYS A 381 -26.00 1.47 -0.01
N TYR A 382 -25.19 1.08 0.98
CA TYR A 382 -25.66 0.84 2.34
C TYR A 382 -26.09 2.12 3.05
N LEU A 383 -25.40 3.24 2.82
CA LEU A 383 -25.84 4.55 3.32
C LEU A 383 -27.23 4.90 2.82
N GLY A 384 -27.49 4.68 1.54
CA GLY A 384 -28.82 4.83 0.96
C GLY A 384 -29.87 3.92 1.60
N SER A 385 -29.51 2.67 1.95
CA SER A 385 -30.40 1.75 2.67
C SER A 385 -30.71 2.20 4.10
N PHE A 386 -29.81 3.00 4.71
CA PHE A 386 -30.01 3.59 6.04
C PHE A 386 -30.60 4.99 6.02
N ASP A 387 -31.17 5.41 4.89
CA ASP A 387 -31.76 6.73 4.69
C ASP A 387 -30.77 7.89 4.96
N LEU A 388 -29.49 7.66 4.70
CA LEU A 388 -28.44 8.66 4.82
C LEU A 388 -27.89 9.01 3.43
N PHE A 389 -28.42 10.07 2.84
CA PHE A 389 -28.10 10.49 1.48
C PHE A 389 -26.91 11.44 1.44
N VAL A 390 -25.74 10.89 1.61
CA VAL A 390 -24.44 11.55 1.45
C VAL A 390 -23.63 10.83 0.38
N ASP A 391 -22.72 11.54 -0.28
CA ASP A 391 -21.70 10.93 -1.15
C ASP A 391 -20.44 10.75 -0.32
N PHE A 392 -20.22 9.52 0.11
CA PHE A 392 -19.07 9.11 0.89
C PHE A 392 -18.00 8.54 -0.04
N GLN A 393 -16.82 9.09 0.01
CA GLN A 393 -15.68 8.63 -0.78
C GLN A 393 -14.46 8.44 0.09
N LEU A 394 -13.79 7.32 -0.07
CA LEU A 394 -12.46 7.08 0.45
C LEU A 394 -11.44 7.28 -0.66
N ASP A 395 -10.32 7.89 -0.32
CA ASP A 395 -9.13 7.97 -1.18
C ASP A 395 -8.23 6.72 -0.99
N GLU A 396 -7.10 6.67 -1.67
CA GLU A 396 -6.13 5.58 -1.61
C GLU A 396 -5.43 5.45 -0.25
N ASN A 397 -5.49 6.49 0.57
CA ASN A 397 -4.95 6.53 1.92
C ASN A 397 -6.04 6.31 2.98
N PHE A 398 -7.26 5.99 2.51
CA PHE A 398 -8.45 5.81 3.34
C PHE A 398 -8.85 7.08 4.12
N ASN A 399 -8.54 8.26 3.58
CA ASN A 399 -9.13 9.50 4.05
C ASN A 399 -10.50 9.66 3.42
N GLU A 400 -11.44 10.15 4.22
CA GLU A 400 -12.80 10.37 3.76
C GLU A 400 -12.96 11.73 3.08
N VAL A 401 -13.78 11.76 2.06
CA VAL A 401 -14.36 12.97 1.49
C VAL A 401 -15.86 12.74 1.46
N ILE A 402 -16.59 13.46 2.31
CA ILE A 402 -18.03 13.29 2.42
C ILE A 402 -18.71 14.56 1.91
N LYS A 403 -19.61 14.40 0.95
CA LYS A 403 -20.39 15.50 0.36
C LYS A 403 -21.86 15.29 0.62
N SER A 404 -22.56 16.31 1.00
CA SER A 404 -24.01 16.30 1.04
C SER A 404 -24.58 17.19 -0.06
N ARG A 405 -25.89 17.06 -0.30
CA ARG A 405 -26.60 17.85 -1.33
C ARG A 405 -26.42 19.37 -1.19
N PHE A 406 -26.07 19.86 0.01
CA PHE A 406 -26.04 21.28 0.35
C PHE A 406 -24.69 21.76 0.93
N ARG A 407 -23.68 20.87 1.04
CA ARG A 407 -22.36 21.21 1.62
C ARG A 407 -21.26 20.59 0.79
N ASP A 408 -20.23 21.35 0.52
CA ASP A 408 -19.17 20.95 -0.41
C ASP A 408 -18.25 19.84 0.12
N ALA A 409 -17.94 19.84 1.40
CA ALA A 409 -17.24 18.75 2.07
C ALA A 409 -17.30 18.89 3.58
N PHE A 410 -17.41 17.80 4.30
CA PHE A 410 -17.26 17.75 5.75
C PHE A 410 -16.69 16.40 6.20
N SER A 411 -16.15 16.36 7.41
CA SER A 411 -15.50 15.19 7.95
C SER A 411 -16.49 14.31 8.72
N TYR A 412 -16.12 13.05 8.92
CA TYR A 412 -16.85 12.11 9.76
C TYR A 412 -17.15 12.66 11.17
N ALA A 413 -16.22 13.44 11.73
CA ALA A 413 -16.40 14.05 13.06
C ALA A 413 -17.58 15.03 13.14
N SER A 414 -18.05 15.57 12.01
CA SER A 414 -19.14 16.55 11.97
C SER A 414 -20.53 15.95 12.00
N PHE A 415 -20.64 14.62 11.95
CA PHE A 415 -21.92 13.91 12.00
C PHE A 415 -22.41 13.71 13.42
N SER A 416 -23.73 13.63 13.59
CA SER A 416 -24.35 13.18 14.83
C SER A 416 -23.99 11.71 15.13
N GLU A 417 -24.11 11.30 16.37
CA GLU A 417 -23.80 9.92 16.77
C GLU A 417 -24.64 8.88 16.01
N GLY A 418 -25.91 9.20 15.72
CA GLY A 418 -26.77 8.32 14.90
C GLY A 418 -26.32 8.20 13.44
N GLU A 419 -25.87 9.29 12.84
CA GLU A 419 -25.30 9.29 11.49
C GLU A 419 -23.95 8.57 11.45
N LYS A 420 -23.08 8.81 12.45
CA LYS A 420 -21.81 8.07 12.59
C LYS A 420 -22.03 6.57 12.69
N LEU A 421 -23.03 6.15 13.43
CA LEU A 421 -23.38 4.73 13.55
C LEU A 421 -23.87 4.16 12.21
N ARG A 422 -24.71 4.89 11.46
CA ARG A 422 -25.12 4.49 10.10
C ARG A 422 -23.94 4.37 9.14
N ILE A 423 -22.99 5.33 9.20
CA ILE A 423 -21.75 5.28 8.41
C ILE A 423 -20.91 4.07 8.81
N THR A 424 -20.75 3.82 10.10
CA THR A 424 -19.99 2.69 10.62
C THR A 424 -20.57 1.36 10.17
N LEU A 425 -21.91 1.21 10.25
CA LEU A 425 -22.64 0.04 9.76
C LEU A 425 -22.48 -0.13 8.25
N ALA A 426 -22.61 0.94 7.49
CA ALA A 426 -22.45 0.91 6.03
C ALA A 426 -21.03 0.46 5.63
N ILE A 427 -20.02 0.97 6.31
CA ILE A 427 -18.61 0.58 6.10
C ILE A 427 -18.43 -0.90 6.45
N MET A 428 -18.90 -1.36 7.61
CA MET A 428 -18.79 -2.76 8.04
C MET A 428 -19.43 -3.70 7.02
N LEU A 429 -20.65 -3.41 6.57
CA LEU A 429 -21.33 -4.23 5.57
C LEU A 429 -20.65 -4.18 4.20
N ALA A 430 -20.08 -3.04 3.83
CA ALA A 430 -19.27 -2.91 2.62
C ALA A 430 -18.00 -3.78 2.72
N TRP A 431 -17.31 -3.77 3.86
CA TRP A 431 -16.13 -4.62 4.08
C TRP A 431 -16.47 -6.11 4.01
N ARG A 432 -17.57 -6.54 4.63
CA ARG A 432 -18.06 -7.92 4.49
C ARG A 432 -18.32 -8.29 3.04
N SER A 433 -18.93 -7.39 2.28
CA SER A 433 -19.22 -7.61 0.86
C SER A 433 -17.92 -7.70 0.03
N VAL A 434 -16.92 -6.86 0.31
CA VAL A 434 -15.60 -6.92 -0.35
C VAL A 434 -14.87 -8.21 -0.01
N ALA A 435 -14.87 -8.63 1.26
CA ALA A 435 -14.25 -9.89 1.68
C ALA A 435 -14.88 -11.10 0.97
N LYS A 436 -16.22 -11.14 0.85
CA LYS A 436 -16.95 -12.17 0.08
C LYS A 436 -16.57 -12.17 -1.40
N LEU A 437 -16.44 -10.99 -2.03
CA LEU A 437 -16.06 -10.88 -3.46
C LEU A 437 -14.66 -11.44 -3.73
N ARG A 438 -13.75 -11.34 -2.78
CA ARG A 438 -12.39 -11.85 -2.90
C ARG A 438 -12.24 -13.33 -2.56
N ASN A 439 -13.26 -13.96 -1.99
CA ASN A 439 -13.19 -15.29 -1.37
C ASN A 439 -12.07 -15.41 -0.31
N SER A 440 -11.56 -14.29 0.18
CA SER A 440 -10.41 -14.27 1.09
C SER A 440 -10.85 -14.66 2.50
N VAL A 441 -11.96 -14.09 2.97
CA VAL A 441 -12.52 -14.38 4.29
C VAL A 441 -14.03 -14.22 4.24
N SER A 442 -14.73 -15.34 4.19
CA SER A 442 -16.20 -15.36 4.23
C SER A 442 -16.66 -15.92 5.56
N THR A 443 -16.81 -15.06 6.57
CA THR A 443 -17.52 -15.46 7.79
C THR A 443 -19.01 -15.19 7.64
N ASN A 444 -19.82 -16.16 8.04
CA ASN A 444 -21.27 -16.03 8.11
C ASN A 444 -21.77 -15.54 9.48
N LEU A 445 -20.85 -15.16 10.39
CA LEU A 445 -21.21 -14.62 11.70
C LEU A 445 -21.23 -13.09 11.67
N LEU A 446 -22.26 -12.50 12.26
CA LEU A 446 -22.38 -11.07 12.55
C LEU A 446 -22.92 -10.86 13.95
N LEU A 447 -22.19 -10.12 14.78
CA LEU A 447 -22.58 -9.78 16.14
C LEU A 447 -22.78 -8.28 16.26
N LEU A 448 -23.98 -7.86 16.62
CA LEU A 448 -24.34 -6.47 16.90
C LEU A 448 -24.65 -6.32 18.39
N ASP A 449 -23.73 -5.76 19.15
CA ASP A 449 -23.81 -5.65 20.59
C ASP A 449 -24.25 -4.23 20.98
N GLU A 450 -25.43 -4.12 21.59
CA GLU A 450 -26.08 -2.87 22.03
C GLU A 450 -26.21 -1.79 20.90
N THR A 451 -26.02 -2.18 19.65
CA THR A 451 -26.04 -1.27 18.49
C THR A 451 -27.42 -0.64 18.29
N LEU A 452 -28.47 -1.37 18.64
CA LEU A 452 -29.88 -0.91 18.52
C LEU A 452 -30.33 -0.10 19.73
N ASP A 453 -29.59 -0.11 20.82
CA ASP A 453 -29.98 0.52 22.10
C ASP A 453 -29.56 1.99 22.19
N GLY A 454 -28.69 2.45 21.29
CA GLY A 454 -28.02 3.73 21.35
C GLY A 454 -28.63 4.84 20.51
N ALA A 455 -27.84 5.36 19.60
CA ALA A 455 -28.07 6.62 18.90
C ALA A 455 -29.04 6.57 17.71
N LEU A 456 -29.58 5.39 17.35
CA LEU A 456 -30.52 5.28 16.22
C LEU A 456 -31.95 5.66 16.67
N ASP A 457 -32.60 6.44 15.81
CA ASP A 457 -34.04 6.70 15.88
C ASP A 457 -34.85 5.50 15.38
N GLY A 458 -36.17 5.54 15.58
CA GLY A 458 -37.06 4.43 15.17
C GLY A 458 -36.95 4.08 13.68
N VAL A 459 -36.84 5.09 12.81
CA VAL A 459 -36.67 4.88 11.37
C VAL A 459 -35.33 4.24 11.04
N GLY A 460 -34.25 4.70 11.70
CA GLY A 460 -32.93 4.13 11.53
C GLY A 460 -32.83 2.68 12.01
N ILE A 461 -33.54 2.31 13.07
CA ILE A 461 -33.66 0.93 13.55
C ILE A 461 -34.37 0.05 12.53
N GLU A 462 -35.51 0.50 11.99
CA GLU A 462 -36.25 -0.25 10.97
C GLU A 462 -35.41 -0.43 9.70
N SER A 463 -34.77 0.62 9.20
CA SER A 463 -33.89 0.54 8.03
C SER A 463 -32.72 -0.41 8.24
N LEU A 464 -32.17 -0.46 9.47
CA LEU A 464 -31.11 -1.42 9.82
C LEU A 464 -31.64 -2.85 9.80
N ILE A 465 -32.77 -3.12 10.46
CA ILE A 465 -33.38 -4.45 10.53
C ILE A 465 -33.73 -4.93 9.11
N ASP A 466 -34.35 -4.10 8.30
CA ASP A 466 -34.65 -4.43 6.90
C ASP A 466 -33.37 -4.74 6.10
N THR A 467 -32.32 -3.99 6.33
CA THR A 467 -31.02 -4.24 5.68
C THR A 467 -30.43 -5.57 6.14
N LEU A 468 -30.53 -5.92 7.43
CA LEU A 468 -30.06 -7.20 7.98
C LEU A 468 -30.83 -8.38 7.41
N HIS A 469 -32.14 -8.29 7.29
CA HIS A 469 -32.98 -9.32 6.64
C HIS A 469 -32.65 -9.50 5.16
N ASN A 470 -32.20 -8.46 4.49
CA ASN A 470 -31.78 -8.51 3.07
C ASN A 470 -30.33 -8.98 2.89
N LEU A 471 -29.60 -9.31 3.97
CA LEU A 471 -28.31 -10.01 3.88
C LEU A 471 -28.55 -11.46 3.42
N ASN A 472 -27.45 -12.18 3.15
CA ASN A 472 -27.57 -13.56 2.67
C ASN A 472 -28.26 -14.45 3.70
N ALA A 473 -29.09 -15.39 3.23
CA ALA A 473 -29.80 -16.36 4.06
C ALA A 473 -28.88 -17.26 4.92
N ASP A 474 -27.62 -17.39 4.54
CA ASP A 474 -26.62 -18.18 5.28
C ASP A 474 -25.92 -17.40 6.38
N ASP A 475 -26.17 -16.08 6.53
CA ASP A 475 -25.52 -15.26 7.57
C ASP A 475 -26.24 -15.47 8.92
N ASN A 476 -25.49 -15.86 9.94
CA ASN A 476 -25.95 -15.93 11.32
C ASN A 476 -25.78 -14.57 11.99
N ILE A 477 -26.86 -13.88 12.25
CA ILE A 477 -26.86 -12.53 12.80
C ILE A 477 -27.36 -12.59 14.23
N PHE A 478 -26.50 -12.19 15.18
CA PHE A 478 -26.85 -12.07 16.60
C PHE A 478 -26.92 -10.60 16.97
N VAL A 479 -28.05 -10.22 17.54
CA VAL A 479 -28.27 -8.86 18.05
C VAL A 479 -28.44 -8.94 19.57
N ILE A 480 -27.56 -8.29 20.30
CA ILE A 480 -27.64 -8.15 21.75
C ILE A 480 -28.25 -6.78 22.04
N SER A 481 -29.34 -6.77 22.81
CA SER A 481 -30.06 -5.54 23.13
C SER A 481 -30.74 -5.59 24.48
N HIS A 482 -30.77 -4.47 25.17
CA HIS A 482 -31.57 -4.28 26.39
C HIS A 482 -33.05 -3.99 26.10
N ARG A 483 -33.40 -3.67 24.85
CA ARG A 483 -34.76 -3.36 24.39
C ARG A 483 -35.50 -4.55 23.78
N GLY A 484 -35.25 -5.75 24.31
CA GLY A 484 -35.78 -7.00 23.75
C GLY A 484 -37.29 -7.01 23.52
N ASP A 485 -38.07 -6.26 24.31
CA ASP A 485 -39.52 -6.19 24.15
C ASP A 485 -39.96 -5.39 22.90
N GLN A 486 -39.08 -4.51 22.36
CA GLN A 486 -39.35 -3.74 21.14
C GLN A 486 -39.03 -4.52 19.86
N PHE A 487 -38.27 -5.60 19.96
CA PHE A 487 -37.74 -6.35 18.82
C PHE A 487 -38.31 -7.76 18.70
N GLY A 488 -39.27 -8.15 19.58
CA GLY A 488 -39.80 -9.49 19.68
C GLY A 488 -40.36 -10.08 18.38
N ASP A 489 -40.90 -9.24 17.51
CA ASP A 489 -41.46 -9.67 16.24
C ASP A 489 -40.52 -9.47 15.05
N LYS A 490 -39.31 -9.01 15.30
CA LYS A 490 -38.35 -8.62 14.26
C LYS A 490 -37.27 -9.66 13.98
N PHE A 491 -37.11 -10.67 14.81
CA PHE A 491 -36.08 -11.72 14.70
C PHE A 491 -36.69 -13.12 14.81
N ASP A 492 -36.09 -14.10 14.13
CA ASP A 492 -36.56 -15.48 14.05
C ASP A 492 -36.46 -16.21 15.38
N SER A 493 -35.54 -15.83 16.25
CA SER A 493 -35.28 -16.50 17.54
C SER A 493 -34.83 -15.52 18.60
N HIS A 494 -35.24 -15.78 19.85
CA HIS A 494 -34.91 -14.96 21.00
C HIS A 494 -34.31 -15.79 22.13
N ILE A 495 -33.16 -15.33 22.64
CA ILE A 495 -32.54 -15.89 23.81
C ILE A 495 -32.59 -14.83 24.94
N ARG A 496 -33.41 -15.06 25.97
CA ARG A 496 -33.49 -14.16 27.13
C ARG A 496 -32.58 -14.65 28.22
N PHE A 497 -31.86 -13.71 28.84
CA PHE A 497 -31.09 -13.95 30.05
C PHE A 497 -31.78 -13.31 31.25
N LYS A 498 -31.87 -14.06 32.35
CA LYS A 498 -32.34 -13.55 33.63
C LYS A 498 -31.27 -13.75 34.72
N LYS A 499 -31.24 -12.85 35.68
CA LYS A 499 -30.36 -12.99 36.82
C LYS A 499 -31.05 -13.74 37.96
N VAL A 500 -30.53 -14.90 38.31
CA VAL A 500 -31.03 -15.73 39.40
C VAL A 500 -29.92 -15.88 40.45
N LYS A 501 -30.10 -15.33 41.65
CA LYS A 501 -29.13 -15.44 42.77
C LYS A 501 -27.68 -15.09 42.36
N ASN A 502 -27.47 -14.01 41.65
CA ASN A 502 -26.18 -13.53 41.10
C ASN A 502 -25.57 -14.33 39.91
N PHE A 503 -26.27 -15.30 39.37
CA PHE A 503 -25.91 -15.99 38.15
C PHE A 503 -26.84 -15.53 37.01
N SER A 504 -26.30 -15.45 35.81
CA SER A 504 -27.08 -15.26 34.60
C SER A 504 -27.48 -16.62 34.05
N GLU A 505 -28.76 -16.82 33.83
CA GLU A 505 -29.34 -18.05 33.27
C GLU A 505 -30.18 -17.72 32.04
N ILE A 506 -30.27 -18.66 31.12
CA ILE A 506 -31.21 -18.55 29.99
C ILE A 506 -32.63 -18.68 30.57
N ALA A 507 -33.48 -17.69 30.25
CA ALA A 507 -34.89 -17.80 30.60
C ALA A 507 -35.56 -18.82 29.68
N ALA A 508 -36.26 -19.77 30.29
CA ALA A 508 -37.06 -20.76 29.57
C ALA A 508 -38.29 -20.08 28.92
#